data_c4dd14ff15e81555f1a8f190faaed302
#
_entry.id   c4dd14ff15e81555f1a8f190faaed302
#
_cell.length_a   1.000
_cell.length_b   1.000
_cell.length_c   1.000
_cell.angle_alpha   90.00
_cell.angle_beta   90.00
_cell.angle_gamma   90.00
#
_symmetry.space_group_name_H-M   'P 1'
#
loop_
_entity.id
_entity.type
_entity.pdbx_description
1 polymer ?
#
loop_
_entity_poly.entity_id
_entity_poly.type
_entity_poly.pdbx_seq_one_letter_code
_entity_poly.pdbx_strand_id
1 'polypeptide(L)'
;MIYNLELEKQLLAGLLKDPEGFAEISNFIDTSDFYSENSPLNSTIFRIIQQATNGGDEVDEIIIAQRVNEVGLSFEDNLNPSDYIKSLTLRKVPAGNILKTAKELKKYSIRREILRSSQDIAKKMKSITPDASYRNIVESADSIYNSRINLYELGHDAPQNIYE
;
A
#
# COMPACT_ATOMS: atom_id res chain seq x y z
N MET A 1 0.38 -11.45 -11.28
CA MET A 1 0.40 -10.79 -9.97
C MET A 1 -0.56 -9.59 -9.98
N ILE A 2 -1.13 -9.31 -8.84
CA ILE A 2 -2.20 -8.29 -8.72
C ILE A 2 -1.59 -6.95 -8.30
N TYR A 3 -1.43 -6.05 -9.26
CA TYR A 3 -0.92 -4.70 -8.99
C TYR A 3 -1.28 -3.76 -10.15
N ASN A 4 -1.14 -2.47 -9.91
CA ASN A 4 -1.33 -1.45 -10.94
C ASN A 4 -0.34 -0.31 -10.69
N LEU A 5 0.79 -0.35 -11.38
CA LEU A 5 1.85 0.65 -11.21
C LEU A 5 1.43 2.05 -11.65
N GLU A 6 0.53 2.15 -12.62
CA GLU A 6 0.03 3.46 -13.06
C GLU A 6 -0.76 4.17 -11.97
N LEU A 7 -1.58 3.42 -11.22
CA LEU A 7 -2.27 4.00 -10.06
C LEU A 7 -1.29 4.43 -8.97
N GLU A 8 -0.25 3.63 -8.73
CA GLU A 8 0.77 3.99 -7.75
C GLU A 8 1.47 5.29 -8.13
N LYS A 9 1.88 5.41 -9.39
CA LYS A 9 2.50 6.62 -9.90
C LYS A 9 1.56 7.82 -9.82
N GLN A 10 0.29 7.60 -10.14
CA GLN A 10 -0.71 8.66 -10.10
C GLN A 10 -0.92 9.18 -8.67
N LEU A 11 -0.98 8.28 -7.70
CA LEU A 11 -1.10 8.67 -6.30
C LEU A 11 0.13 9.45 -5.82
N LEU A 12 1.32 8.95 -6.12
CA LEU A 12 2.56 9.64 -5.75
C LEU A 12 2.66 11.01 -6.42
N ALA A 13 2.32 11.09 -7.69
CA ALA A 13 2.30 12.37 -8.41
C ALA A 13 1.33 13.38 -7.77
N GLY A 14 0.16 12.90 -7.38
CA GLY A 14 -0.82 13.74 -6.68
C GLY A 14 -0.28 14.27 -5.36
N LEU A 15 0.36 13.43 -4.58
CA LEU A 15 0.93 13.81 -3.27
C LEU A 15 2.10 14.78 -3.43
N LEU A 16 2.91 14.64 -4.48
CA LEU A 16 4.01 15.57 -4.75
C LEU A 16 3.50 16.94 -5.15
N LYS A 17 2.38 17.00 -5.86
CA LYS A 17 1.77 18.27 -6.32
C LYS A 17 0.90 18.90 -5.26
N ASP A 18 0.23 18.10 -4.43
CA ASP A 18 -0.68 18.57 -3.39
C ASP A 18 -0.41 17.75 -2.11
N PRO A 19 0.66 18.08 -1.39
CA PRO A 19 1.03 17.33 -0.18
C PRO A 19 -0.05 17.37 0.90
N GLU A 20 -0.89 18.38 0.93
CA GLU A 20 -1.97 18.47 1.91
C GLU A 20 -3.01 17.36 1.73
N GLY A 21 -3.12 16.81 0.53
CA GLY A 21 -3.99 15.67 0.27
C GLY A 21 -3.63 14.41 1.03
N PHE A 22 -2.42 14.34 1.59
CA PHE A 22 -2.01 13.20 2.40
C PHE A 22 -2.94 12.98 3.60
N ALA A 23 -3.46 14.06 4.18
CA ALA A 23 -4.36 13.98 5.31
C ALA A 23 -5.64 13.17 5.01
N GLU A 24 -6.11 13.21 3.77
CA GLU A 24 -7.31 12.49 3.36
C GLU A 24 -7.12 10.97 3.31
N ILE A 25 -5.90 10.51 3.15
CA ILE A 25 -5.61 9.09 2.93
C ILE A 25 -4.76 8.45 4.03
N SER A 26 -4.23 9.26 4.95
CA SER A 26 -3.27 8.79 5.96
C SER A 26 -3.81 7.70 6.88
N ASN A 27 -5.12 7.62 7.05
CA ASN A 27 -5.75 6.65 7.94
C ASN A 27 -6.00 5.29 7.31
N PHE A 28 -5.84 5.16 5.99
CA PHE A 28 -6.13 3.88 5.34
C PHE A 28 -5.09 3.44 4.29
N ILE A 29 -4.23 4.33 3.83
CA ILE A 29 -3.15 3.97 2.90
C ILE A 29 -1.83 3.91 3.67
N ASP A 30 -1.08 2.84 3.43
CA ASP A 30 0.23 2.64 4.02
C ASP A 30 1.22 2.17 2.94
N THR A 31 2.48 2.09 3.32
CA THR A 31 3.57 1.61 2.46
C THR A 31 3.26 0.24 1.86
N SER A 32 2.62 -0.62 2.64
CA SER A 32 2.26 -1.98 2.21
C SER A 32 1.22 -2.03 1.09
N ASP A 33 0.53 -0.94 0.81
CA ASP A 33 -0.42 -0.88 -0.29
C ASP A 33 0.26 -0.77 -1.65
N PHE A 34 1.55 -0.43 -1.66
CA PHE A 34 2.35 -0.35 -2.87
C PHE A 34 3.02 -1.69 -3.16
N TYR A 35 2.94 -2.13 -4.40
CA TYR A 35 3.55 -3.39 -4.81
C TYR A 35 5.07 -3.22 -4.86
N SER A 36 5.79 -4.02 -4.10
CA SER A 36 7.24 -3.84 -3.95
C SER A 36 8.07 -5.09 -4.29
N GLU A 37 7.45 -6.15 -4.77
CA GLU A 37 8.18 -7.39 -5.06
C GLU A 37 9.25 -7.23 -6.14
N ASN A 38 8.96 -6.43 -7.18
CA ASN A 38 9.91 -6.21 -8.26
C ASN A 38 10.78 -4.99 -8.02
N SER A 39 10.24 -3.97 -7.35
CA SER A 39 10.98 -2.74 -7.07
C SER A 39 10.37 -2.04 -5.86
N PRO A 40 11.18 -1.67 -4.87
CA PRO A 40 10.69 -0.97 -3.70
C PRO A 40 10.58 0.55 -3.91
N LEU A 41 10.75 1.05 -5.12
CA LEU A 41 10.87 2.50 -5.34
C LEU A 41 9.59 3.25 -4.97
N ASN A 42 8.42 2.81 -5.47
CA ASN A 42 7.16 3.50 -5.17
C ASN A 42 6.84 3.47 -3.67
N SER A 43 7.01 2.32 -3.03
CA SER A 43 6.77 2.19 -1.59
C SER A 43 7.75 3.05 -0.79
N THR A 44 9.00 3.14 -1.23
CA THR A 44 10.01 3.98 -0.59
C THR A 44 9.67 5.46 -0.72
N ILE A 45 9.26 5.91 -1.90
CA ILE A 45 8.84 7.30 -2.10
C ILE A 45 7.65 7.63 -1.20
N PHE A 46 6.65 6.76 -1.15
CA PHE A 46 5.49 6.97 -0.29
C PHE A 46 5.90 7.08 1.17
N ARG A 47 6.74 6.18 1.64
CA ARG A 47 7.22 6.20 3.03
C ARG A 47 7.92 7.51 3.36
N ILE A 48 8.74 8.02 2.45
CA ILE A 48 9.47 9.26 2.67
C ILE A 48 8.53 10.45 2.66
N ILE A 49 7.54 10.49 1.78
CA ILE A 49 6.48 11.51 1.81
C ILE A 49 5.73 11.46 3.14
N GLN A 50 5.40 10.26 3.61
CA GLN A 50 4.72 10.05 4.89
C GLN A 50 5.56 10.59 6.06
N GLN A 51 6.83 10.27 6.08
CA GLN A 51 7.74 10.74 7.12
C GLN A 51 7.89 12.26 7.11
N ALA A 52 8.02 12.85 5.93
CA ALA A 52 8.12 14.30 5.79
C ALA A 52 6.84 14.99 6.27
N THR A 53 5.69 14.48 5.86
CA THR A 53 4.40 15.03 6.26
C THR A 53 4.18 14.94 7.76
N ASN A 54 4.46 13.77 8.34
CA ASN A 54 4.29 13.55 9.78
C ASN A 54 5.27 14.37 10.62
N GLY A 55 6.45 14.65 10.08
CA GLY A 55 7.45 15.47 10.73
C GLY A 55 7.27 16.97 10.55
N GLY A 56 6.27 17.38 9.79
CA GLY A 56 6.05 18.79 9.50
C GLY A 56 7.02 19.38 8.48
N ASP A 57 7.75 18.54 7.77
CA ASP A 57 8.68 18.98 6.73
C ASP A 57 7.96 19.25 5.41
N GLU A 58 8.57 20.05 4.56
CA GLU A 58 8.04 20.29 3.23
C GLU A 58 8.20 19.05 2.35
N VAL A 59 7.16 18.76 1.58
CA VAL A 59 7.19 17.72 0.55
C VAL A 59 7.58 18.37 -0.76
N ASP A 60 8.86 18.37 -1.05
CA ASP A 60 9.49 18.96 -2.22
C ASP A 60 10.20 17.87 -3.02
N GLU A 61 10.12 17.94 -4.35
CA GLU A 61 10.70 16.87 -5.18
C GLU A 61 12.19 16.70 -4.95
N ILE A 62 12.92 17.79 -4.71
CA ILE A 62 14.37 17.74 -4.51
C ILE A 62 14.70 17.07 -3.17
N ILE A 63 13.99 17.46 -2.12
CA ILE A 63 14.16 16.90 -0.78
C ILE A 63 13.79 15.41 -0.77
N ILE A 64 12.68 15.06 -1.39
CA ILE A 64 12.23 13.67 -1.46
C ILE A 64 13.25 12.83 -2.24
N ALA A 65 13.72 13.32 -3.38
CA ALA A 65 14.74 12.63 -4.17
C ALA A 65 16.03 12.42 -3.38
N GLN A 66 16.47 13.43 -2.65
CA GLN A 66 17.66 13.33 -1.80
C GLN A 66 17.48 12.23 -0.74
N ARG A 67 16.34 12.21 -0.07
CA ARG A 67 16.06 11.22 0.98
C ARG A 67 15.95 9.80 0.42
N VAL A 68 15.38 9.65 -0.77
CA VAL A 68 15.33 8.34 -1.45
C VAL A 68 16.73 7.85 -1.76
N ASN A 69 17.62 8.73 -2.25
CA ASN A 69 19.00 8.38 -2.52
C ASN A 69 19.75 7.97 -1.25
N GLU A 70 19.47 8.64 -0.13
CA GLU A 70 20.11 8.36 1.16
C GLU A 70 19.72 7.00 1.75
N VAL A 71 18.58 6.43 1.35
CA VAL A 71 18.17 5.10 1.81
C VAL A 71 19.15 4.02 1.37
N GLY A 72 19.87 4.24 0.27
CA GLY A 72 20.91 3.32 -0.18
C GLY A 72 20.39 2.03 -0.80
N LEU A 73 19.13 1.99 -1.20
CA LEU A 73 18.57 0.84 -1.89
C LEU A 73 18.98 0.83 -3.35
N SER A 74 19.20 -0.38 -3.87
CA SER A 74 19.38 -0.57 -5.31
C SER A 74 18.02 -0.67 -5.97
N PHE A 75 17.81 0.11 -7.01
CA PHE A 75 16.59 0.05 -7.79
C PHE A 75 16.90 -0.59 -9.14
N GLU A 76 15.88 -1.17 -9.76
CA GLU A 76 16.01 -1.87 -11.03
C GLU A 76 16.59 -0.99 -12.13
N ASP A 77 17.30 -1.61 -13.07
CA ASP A 77 17.75 -1.02 -14.33
C ASP A 77 18.53 0.28 -14.18
N ASN A 78 19.33 0.40 -13.13
CA ASN A 78 20.07 1.64 -12.85
C ASN A 78 19.16 2.87 -12.81
N LEU A 79 17.93 2.68 -12.39
CA LEU A 79 16.94 3.75 -12.31
C LEU A 79 17.43 4.84 -11.37
N ASN A 80 17.47 6.08 -11.87
CA ASN A 80 17.82 7.23 -11.07
C ASN A 80 16.58 7.74 -10.33
N PRO A 81 16.56 7.70 -8.98
CA PRO A 81 15.40 8.16 -8.21
C PRO A 81 15.01 9.61 -8.50
N SER A 82 15.98 10.50 -8.70
CA SER A 82 15.69 11.90 -8.99
C SER A 82 14.95 12.06 -10.32
N ASP A 83 15.39 11.35 -11.35
CA ASP A 83 14.72 11.38 -12.65
C ASP A 83 13.33 10.77 -12.59
N TYR A 84 13.18 9.70 -11.83
CA TYR A 84 11.88 9.06 -11.64
C TYR A 84 10.89 10.00 -10.93
N ILE A 85 11.31 10.63 -9.85
CA ILE A 85 10.47 11.57 -9.10
C ILE A 85 10.12 12.77 -9.98
N LYS A 86 11.07 13.27 -10.75
CA LYS A 86 10.79 14.34 -11.69
C LYS A 86 9.73 13.94 -12.73
N SER A 87 9.81 12.70 -13.22
CA SER A 87 8.80 12.18 -14.15
C SER A 87 7.41 12.14 -13.52
N LEU A 88 7.33 11.86 -12.21
CA LEU A 88 6.05 11.88 -11.50
C LEU A 88 5.47 13.29 -11.44
N THR A 89 6.31 14.29 -11.19
CA THR A 89 5.83 15.69 -11.13
C THR A 89 5.34 16.22 -12.48
N LEU A 90 5.77 15.60 -13.56
CA LEU A 90 5.33 15.96 -14.91
C LEU A 90 4.00 15.31 -15.32
N ARG A 91 3.52 14.34 -14.56
CA ARG A 91 2.24 13.70 -14.86
C ARG A 91 1.09 14.66 -14.64
N LYS A 92 0.07 14.55 -15.49
CA LYS A 92 -1.16 15.32 -15.31
C LYS A 92 -2.04 14.61 -14.30
N VAL A 93 -2.30 15.28 -13.18
CA VAL A 93 -3.16 14.76 -12.11
C VAL A 93 -4.31 15.72 -11.93
N PRO A 94 -5.56 15.27 -12.12
CA PRO A 94 -6.71 16.12 -11.86
C PRO A 94 -6.77 16.56 -10.40
N ALA A 95 -7.18 17.79 -10.15
CA ALA A 95 -7.34 18.32 -8.81
C ALA A 95 -8.35 17.45 -8.03
N GLY A 96 -8.06 17.21 -6.74
CA GLY A 96 -8.96 16.46 -5.88
C GLY A 96 -9.00 14.96 -6.13
N ASN A 97 -8.06 14.42 -6.90
CA ASN A 97 -8.07 13.02 -7.31
C ASN A 97 -7.32 12.07 -6.37
N ILE A 98 -6.68 12.59 -5.33
CA ILE A 98 -5.85 11.79 -4.43
C ILE A 98 -6.67 10.71 -3.73
N LEU A 99 -7.78 11.08 -3.12
CA LEU A 99 -8.63 10.14 -2.39
C LEU A 99 -9.19 9.05 -3.30
N LYS A 100 -9.65 9.43 -4.47
CA LYS A 100 -10.20 8.48 -5.44
C LYS A 100 -9.13 7.47 -5.90
N THR A 101 -7.95 7.98 -6.24
CA THR A 101 -6.84 7.13 -6.68
C THR A 101 -6.41 6.19 -5.57
N ALA A 102 -6.32 6.69 -4.34
CA ALA A 102 -5.96 5.87 -3.18
C ALA A 102 -6.97 4.74 -2.94
N LYS A 103 -8.26 5.02 -3.07
CA LYS A 103 -9.30 4.00 -2.93
C LYS A 103 -9.18 2.91 -4.00
N GLU A 104 -8.89 3.29 -5.23
CA GLU A 104 -8.66 2.32 -6.29
C GLU A 104 -7.39 1.48 -6.04
N LEU A 105 -6.34 2.12 -5.56
CA LEU A 105 -5.10 1.41 -5.21
C LEU A 105 -5.35 0.39 -4.09
N LYS A 106 -6.15 0.76 -3.11
CA LYS A 106 -6.50 -0.11 -1.98
C LYS A 106 -7.14 -1.43 -2.43
N LYS A 107 -7.94 -1.39 -3.47
CA LYS A 107 -8.56 -2.60 -4.01
C LYS A 107 -7.53 -3.63 -4.47
N TYR A 108 -6.42 -3.18 -5.03
CA TYR A 108 -5.35 -4.08 -5.46
C TYR A 108 -4.64 -4.70 -4.27
N SER A 109 -4.34 -3.92 -3.25
CA SER A 109 -3.65 -4.47 -2.07
C SER A 109 -4.56 -5.42 -1.28
N ILE A 110 -5.85 -5.14 -1.16
CA ILE A 110 -6.82 -6.05 -0.54
C ILE A 110 -6.86 -7.37 -1.30
N ARG A 111 -6.91 -7.32 -2.64
CA ARG A 111 -6.90 -8.53 -3.47
C ARG A 111 -5.64 -9.35 -3.24
N ARG A 112 -4.48 -8.70 -3.13
CA ARG A 112 -3.23 -9.39 -2.82
C ARG A 112 -3.29 -10.07 -1.46
N GLU A 113 -3.83 -9.39 -0.44
CA GLU A 113 -3.94 -9.96 0.89
C GLU A 113 -4.91 -11.15 0.95
N ILE A 114 -6.03 -11.07 0.25
CA ILE A 114 -6.97 -12.19 0.15
C ILE A 114 -6.29 -13.38 -0.54
N LEU A 115 -5.55 -13.11 -1.61
CA LEU A 115 -4.82 -14.17 -2.30
C LEU A 115 -3.78 -14.84 -1.39
N ARG A 116 -3.00 -14.04 -0.66
CA ARG A 116 -2.02 -14.58 0.30
C ARG A 116 -2.70 -15.39 1.39
N SER A 117 -3.81 -14.90 1.92
CA SER A 117 -4.58 -15.64 2.93
C SER A 117 -5.08 -16.96 2.39
N SER A 118 -5.55 -16.99 1.14
CA SER A 118 -6.00 -18.22 0.48
C SER A 118 -4.87 -19.24 0.35
N GLN A 119 -3.67 -18.77 0.00
CA GLN A 119 -2.49 -19.62 -0.12
C GLN A 119 -2.07 -20.18 1.25
N ASP A 120 -2.10 -19.35 2.27
CA ASP A 120 -1.76 -19.77 3.63
C ASP A 120 -2.81 -20.75 4.18
N ILE A 121 -4.08 -20.53 3.89
CA ILE A 121 -5.15 -21.46 4.26
C ILE A 121 -4.94 -22.81 3.55
N ALA A 122 -4.65 -22.79 2.26
CA ALA A 122 -4.38 -24.02 1.51
C ALA A 122 -3.21 -24.79 2.10
N LYS A 123 -2.15 -24.09 2.45
CA LYS A 123 -0.96 -24.68 3.07
C LYS A 123 -1.32 -25.28 4.44
N LYS A 124 -2.09 -24.55 5.23
CA LYS A 124 -2.52 -25.00 6.57
C LYS A 124 -3.38 -26.26 6.46
N MET A 125 -4.33 -26.28 5.52
CA MET A 125 -5.22 -27.44 5.35
C MET A 125 -4.44 -28.71 5.03
N LYS A 126 -3.37 -28.59 4.29
CA LYS A 126 -2.51 -29.74 3.95
C LYS A 126 -1.68 -30.24 5.13
N SER A 127 -1.46 -29.43 6.14
CA SER A 127 -0.61 -29.77 7.30
C SER A 127 -1.40 -30.18 8.53
N ILE A 128 -2.73 -30.12 8.49
CA ILE A 128 -3.58 -30.48 9.63
C ILE A 128 -3.46 -32.00 9.91
N THR A 129 -3.31 -32.32 11.19
CA THR A 129 -3.18 -33.71 11.63
C THR A 129 -4.55 -34.37 11.75
N PRO A 130 -4.62 -35.74 11.60
CA PRO A 130 -5.91 -36.44 11.64
C PRO A 130 -6.68 -36.32 12.95
N ASP A 131 -6.01 -35.97 14.05
CA ASP A 131 -6.65 -35.83 15.36
C ASP A 131 -7.30 -34.49 15.59
N ALA A 132 -7.16 -33.53 14.64
CA ALA A 132 -7.78 -32.24 14.77
C ALA A 132 -9.31 -32.34 14.64
N SER A 133 -10.02 -31.62 15.51
CA SER A 133 -11.48 -31.53 15.42
C SER A 133 -11.87 -30.63 14.23
N TYR A 134 -13.08 -30.83 13.71
CA TYR A 134 -13.50 -29.95 12.62
C TYR A 134 -13.67 -28.52 13.09
N ARG A 135 -13.97 -28.26 14.37
CA ARG A 135 -13.97 -26.91 14.91
C ARG A 135 -12.57 -26.29 14.76
N ASN A 136 -11.54 -27.01 15.15
CA ASN A 136 -10.16 -26.50 15.02
C ASN A 136 -9.77 -26.28 13.57
N ILE A 137 -10.24 -27.10 12.66
CA ILE A 137 -9.98 -26.93 11.23
C ILE A 137 -10.59 -25.62 10.74
N VAL A 138 -11.86 -25.37 11.05
CA VAL A 138 -12.55 -24.15 10.65
C VAL A 138 -11.91 -22.92 11.29
N GLU A 139 -11.62 -23.00 12.59
CA GLU A 139 -11.01 -21.88 13.32
C GLU A 139 -9.62 -21.53 12.76
N SER A 140 -8.84 -22.52 12.32
CA SER A 140 -7.53 -22.22 11.74
C SER A 140 -7.64 -21.46 10.42
N ALA A 141 -8.63 -21.76 9.60
CA ALA A 141 -8.89 -21.02 8.36
C ALA A 141 -9.38 -19.62 8.65
N ASP A 142 -10.34 -19.47 9.56
CA ASP A 142 -10.88 -18.17 9.95
C ASP A 142 -9.80 -17.28 10.56
N SER A 143 -8.95 -17.83 11.39
CA SER A 143 -7.85 -17.09 12.02
C SER A 143 -6.89 -16.51 10.99
N ILE A 144 -6.53 -17.29 9.99
CA ILE A 144 -5.62 -16.85 8.92
C ILE A 144 -6.28 -15.72 8.12
N TYR A 145 -7.53 -15.88 7.73
CA TYR A 145 -8.25 -14.86 6.98
C TYR A 145 -8.38 -13.58 7.79
N ASN A 146 -8.89 -13.69 9.01
CA ASN A 146 -9.20 -12.54 9.86
C ASN A 146 -7.96 -11.77 10.28
N SER A 147 -6.83 -12.43 10.49
CA SER A 147 -5.60 -11.74 10.89
C SER A 147 -5.11 -10.73 9.86
N ARG A 148 -5.45 -10.95 8.59
CA ARG A 148 -5.03 -10.04 7.50
C ARG A 148 -6.15 -9.09 7.09
N ILE A 149 -7.37 -9.61 6.97
CA ILE A 149 -8.47 -8.84 6.37
C ILE A 149 -9.09 -7.88 7.37
N ASN A 150 -9.14 -8.22 8.64
CA ASN A 150 -9.67 -7.31 9.66
C ASN A 150 -8.88 -5.99 9.74
N LEU A 151 -7.61 -5.99 9.36
CA LEU A 151 -6.83 -4.75 9.29
C LEU A 151 -7.42 -3.75 8.30
N TYR A 152 -8.01 -4.25 7.21
CA TYR A 152 -8.67 -3.41 6.21
C TYR A 152 -10.09 -3.03 6.64
N GLU A 153 -10.81 -3.95 7.24
CA GLU A 153 -12.17 -3.72 7.71
C GLU A 153 -12.24 -2.73 8.87
N LEU A 154 -11.21 -2.73 9.72
CA LEU A 154 -11.09 -1.75 10.81
C LEU A 154 -10.75 -0.35 10.31
N GLY A 155 -10.55 -0.18 9.03
CA GLY A 155 -10.38 1.12 8.43
C GLY A 155 -11.68 1.91 8.41
N HIS A 156 -11.74 2.89 7.57
CA HIS A 156 -12.80 3.89 7.55
C HIS A 156 -14.19 3.36 7.17
N ASP A 157 -14.31 2.19 6.57
CA ASP A 157 -15.59 1.69 6.07
C ASP A 157 -16.31 0.74 7.03
N ALA A 158 -15.57 -0.08 7.76
CA ALA A 158 -16.15 -1.16 8.55
C ALA A 158 -17.18 -0.70 9.57
N PRO A 159 -16.91 0.33 10.40
CA PRO A 159 -17.86 0.73 11.43
C PRO A 159 -19.17 1.29 10.88
N GLN A 160 -19.14 1.77 9.67
CA GLN A 160 -20.32 2.39 9.06
C GLN A 160 -21.31 1.36 8.56
N ASN A 161 -20.83 0.20 8.21
CA ASN A 161 -21.64 -0.80 7.52
C ASN A 161 -22.36 -1.75 8.46
N ILE A 162 -21.88 -1.84 9.68
CA ILE A 162 -22.35 -2.86 10.62
C ILE A 162 -23.65 -2.46 11.28
N TYR A 163 -23.88 -1.18 11.46
CA TYR A 163 -24.94 -0.68 12.34
C TYR A 163 -25.99 0.17 11.66
N GLU A 164 -25.93 0.27 10.38
CA GLU A 164 -26.93 1.07 9.66
C GLU A 164 -28.15 0.31 9.20
#